data_f7573f358afba6057986024a9dd340b4
#
_entry.id   f7573f358afba6057986024a9dd340b4
#
_cell.length_a   1.000
_cell.length_b   1.000
_cell.length_c   1.000
_cell.angle_alpha   90.00
_cell.angle_beta   90.00
_cell.angle_gamma   90.00
#
_symmetry.space_group_name_H-M   'P 1'
#
loop_
_entity.id
_entity.type
_entity.pdbx_description
1 polymer ?
#
loop_
_entity_poly.entity_id
_entity_poly.type
_entity_poly.pdbx_seq_one_letter_code
_entity_poly.pdbx_strand_id
1 'polypeptide(L)'
;GRGLAAALMLGADGVLVGTRFYATQEAAGHAAAKERIVAASGDRTIRGILFDIARRNVWPAPYGGRVLRNEFSERWRGREAELLQHQAEEASRYDRARTAGDFDTAAVIAGEGVDMISDIPPAAEVVTRMVKEATTLLAGASNRYQVSEN
;
A
#
# COMPACT_ATOMS: atom_id res chain seq x y z
N GLY A 1 -0.67 -0.86 -15.18
CA GLY A 1 -1.57 -1.26 -16.27
C GLY A 1 -1.77 -2.75 -16.39
N ARG A 2 -0.72 -3.58 -16.18
CA ARG A 2 -0.83 -5.05 -16.23
C ARG A 2 -1.90 -5.60 -15.30
N GLY A 3 -1.94 -5.14 -14.06
CA GLY A 3 -2.97 -5.54 -13.09
C GLY A 3 -4.38 -5.13 -13.52
N LEU A 4 -4.53 -3.94 -14.11
CA LEU A 4 -5.81 -3.49 -14.66
C LEU A 4 -6.24 -4.39 -15.83
N ALA A 5 -5.36 -4.66 -16.79
CA ALA A 5 -5.66 -5.55 -17.90
C ALA A 5 -6.06 -6.95 -17.45
N ALA A 6 -5.32 -7.53 -16.48
CA ALA A 6 -5.62 -8.85 -15.92
C ALA A 6 -6.98 -8.87 -15.21
N ALA A 7 -7.30 -7.86 -14.41
CA ALA A 7 -8.59 -7.78 -13.72
C ALA A 7 -9.78 -7.70 -14.71
N LEU A 8 -9.66 -6.88 -15.76
CA LEU A 8 -10.67 -6.76 -16.80
C LEU A 8 -10.86 -8.09 -17.55
N MET A 9 -9.77 -8.79 -17.86
CA MET A 9 -9.84 -10.12 -18.52
C MET A 9 -10.49 -11.19 -17.63
N LEU A 10 -10.38 -11.04 -16.30
CA LEU A 10 -11.06 -11.91 -15.33
C LEU A 10 -12.53 -11.50 -15.10
N GLY A 11 -13.05 -10.49 -15.80
CA GLY A 11 -14.43 -10.07 -15.73
C GLY A 11 -14.74 -8.98 -14.70
N ALA A 12 -13.72 -8.29 -14.16
CA ALA A 12 -13.96 -7.13 -13.32
C ALA A 12 -14.41 -5.93 -14.13
N ASP A 13 -15.36 -5.14 -13.61
CA ASP A 13 -15.78 -3.87 -14.21
C ASP A 13 -14.76 -2.74 -13.99
N GLY A 14 -13.87 -2.90 -13.02
CA GLY A 14 -12.84 -1.93 -12.68
C GLY A 14 -11.95 -2.38 -11.55
N VAL A 15 -11.06 -1.50 -11.09
CA VAL A 15 -10.09 -1.78 -10.01
C VAL A 15 -10.10 -0.67 -8.96
N LEU A 16 -9.94 -1.06 -7.69
CA LEU A 16 -9.67 -0.15 -6.59
C LEU A 16 -8.16 -0.13 -6.34
N VAL A 17 -7.54 1.06 -6.38
CA VAL A 17 -6.09 1.22 -6.25
C VAL A 17 -5.78 2.16 -5.09
N GLY A 18 -5.15 1.65 -4.04
CA GLY A 18 -4.78 2.41 -2.84
C GLY A 18 -3.36 2.98 -2.88
N THR A 19 -2.36 2.11 -2.63
CA THR A 19 -0.97 2.51 -2.40
C THR A 19 -0.38 3.35 -3.55
N ARG A 20 -0.68 3.01 -4.81
CA ARG A 20 -0.20 3.78 -5.96
C ARG A 20 -0.71 5.22 -5.96
N PHE A 21 -1.99 5.44 -5.62
CA PHE A 21 -2.56 6.80 -5.55
C PHE A 21 -2.16 7.54 -4.27
N TYR A 22 -1.85 6.83 -3.18
CA TYR A 22 -1.26 7.47 -2.02
C TYR A 22 0.13 8.07 -2.34
N ALA A 23 0.91 7.43 -3.21
CA ALA A 23 2.18 7.93 -3.72
C ALA A 23 1.98 8.83 -4.98
N THR A 24 1.12 9.85 -4.86
CA THR A 24 0.92 10.91 -5.86
C THR A 24 1.10 12.28 -5.23
N GLN A 25 1.28 13.31 -6.07
CA GLN A 25 1.50 14.67 -5.60
C GLN A 25 0.29 15.20 -4.81
N GLU A 26 -0.92 14.93 -5.27
CA GLU A 26 -2.18 15.43 -4.70
C GLU A 26 -2.65 14.68 -3.46
N ALA A 27 -2.15 13.48 -3.20
CA ALA A 27 -2.53 12.75 -2.00
C ALA A 27 -2.19 13.53 -0.73
N ALA A 28 -3.13 13.62 0.21
CA ALA A 28 -2.99 14.40 1.45
C ALA A 28 -1.99 13.79 2.47
N GLY A 29 -1.29 12.70 2.12
CA GLY A 29 -0.28 12.07 2.97
C GLY A 29 0.99 12.91 3.09
N HIS A 30 1.69 12.73 4.23
CA HIS A 30 2.98 13.36 4.47
C HIS A 30 4.02 12.95 3.40
N ALA A 31 4.86 13.90 2.94
CA ALA A 31 5.86 13.65 1.90
C ALA A 31 6.79 12.47 2.25
N ALA A 32 7.29 12.42 3.49
CA ALA A 32 8.15 11.33 3.95
C ALA A 32 7.48 9.95 3.89
N ALA A 33 6.14 9.85 4.04
CA ALA A 33 5.43 8.58 3.85
C ALA A 33 5.42 8.14 2.39
N LYS A 34 5.24 9.07 1.46
CA LYS A 34 5.28 8.81 0.01
C LYS A 34 6.69 8.37 -0.44
N GLU A 35 7.71 9.02 0.07
CA GLU A 35 9.12 8.67 -0.19
C GLU A 35 9.44 7.25 0.32
N ARG A 36 8.94 6.89 1.52
CA ARG A 36 9.10 5.53 2.05
C ARG A 36 8.41 4.47 1.20
N ILE A 37 7.26 4.78 0.59
CA ILE A 37 6.59 3.88 -0.35
C ILE A 37 7.48 3.65 -1.57
N VAL A 38 8.04 4.69 -2.16
CA VAL A 38 8.91 4.60 -3.34
C VAL A 38 10.21 3.83 -3.05
N ALA A 39 10.74 3.95 -1.83
CA ALA A 39 11.96 3.27 -1.40
C ALA A 39 11.73 1.84 -0.86
N ALA A 40 10.47 1.40 -0.72
CA ALA A 40 10.14 0.12 -0.09
C ALA A 40 10.14 -1.04 -1.09
N SER A 41 10.25 -2.26 -0.55
CA SER A 41 9.95 -3.51 -1.24
C SER A 41 8.79 -4.25 -0.56
N GLY A 42 8.09 -5.13 -1.30
CA GLY A 42 6.96 -5.91 -0.79
C GLY A 42 7.33 -6.77 0.42
N ASP A 43 8.55 -7.30 0.45
CA ASP A 43 9.10 -8.08 1.57
C ASP A 43 9.22 -7.25 2.86
N ARG A 44 9.25 -5.93 2.74
CA ARG A 44 9.27 -5.00 3.88
C ARG A 44 7.87 -4.65 4.38
N THR A 45 6.83 -5.32 3.93
CA THR A 45 5.47 -5.14 4.46
C THR A 45 5.15 -6.17 5.54
N ILE A 46 4.28 -5.79 6.46
CA ILE A 46 3.72 -6.67 7.50
C ILE A 46 2.22 -6.45 7.62
N ARG A 47 1.45 -7.53 7.74
CA ARG A 47 0.02 -7.47 8.06
C ARG A 47 -0.19 -7.81 9.52
N GLY A 48 -0.98 -7.02 10.22
CA GLY A 48 -1.30 -7.24 11.63
C GLY A 48 -2.12 -6.11 12.23
N ILE A 49 -2.25 -6.12 13.54
CA ILE A 49 -3.09 -5.18 14.30
C ILE A 49 -2.28 -4.17 15.14
N LEU A 50 -0.95 -4.22 15.12
CA LEU A 50 -0.10 -3.38 15.96
C LEU A 50 -0.44 -1.89 15.84
N PHE A 51 -0.52 -1.41 14.61
CA PHE A 51 -0.86 -0.01 14.34
C PHE A 51 -2.34 0.29 14.55
N ASP A 52 -3.20 -0.71 14.45
CA ASP A 52 -4.62 -0.54 14.79
C ASP A 52 -4.79 -0.34 16.29
N ILE A 53 -4.02 -1.07 17.11
CA ILE A 53 -3.95 -0.85 18.57
C ILE A 53 -3.47 0.58 18.88
N ALA A 54 -2.34 1.00 18.30
CA ALA A 54 -1.78 2.34 18.51
C ALA A 54 -2.73 3.46 18.02
N ARG A 55 -3.48 3.23 16.95
CA ARG A 55 -4.47 4.17 16.39
C ARG A 55 -5.82 4.11 17.08
N ARG A 56 -6.00 3.21 18.05
CA ARG A 56 -7.29 2.93 18.70
C ARG A 56 -8.40 2.51 17.72
N ASN A 57 -8.03 1.86 16.61
CA ASN A 57 -8.95 1.29 15.66
C ASN A 57 -9.31 -0.12 16.11
N VAL A 58 -10.59 -0.45 16.06
CA VAL A 58 -11.07 -1.81 16.30
C VAL A 58 -11.54 -2.40 14.98
N TRP A 59 -10.81 -3.39 14.49
CA TRP A 59 -11.23 -4.19 13.34
C TRP A 59 -11.76 -5.52 13.83
N PRO A 60 -12.90 -6.01 13.29
CA PRO A 60 -13.36 -7.36 13.61
C PRO A 60 -12.34 -8.39 13.07
N ALA A 61 -12.10 -9.45 13.83
CA ALA A 61 -11.27 -10.56 13.35
C ALA A 61 -11.90 -11.18 12.09
N PRO A 62 -11.12 -11.60 11.09
CA PRO A 62 -9.65 -11.69 11.07
C PRO A 62 -8.95 -10.51 10.38
N TYR A 63 -9.58 -9.35 10.31
CA TYR A 63 -9.06 -8.20 9.58
C TYR A 63 -7.89 -7.53 10.31
N GLY A 64 -6.93 -7.01 9.55
CA GLY A 64 -5.79 -6.24 10.04
C GLY A 64 -5.18 -5.42 8.90
N GLY A 65 -4.52 -4.32 9.24
CA GLY A 65 -3.87 -3.44 8.29
C GLY A 65 -2.56 -4.03 7.75
N ARG A 66 -2.23 -3.74 6.48
CA ARG A 66 -0.89 -3.99 5.95
C ARG A 66 -0.13 -2.67 5.88
N VAL A 67 1.09 -2.67 6.38
CA VAL A 67 1.94 -1.49 6.52
C VAL A 67 3.39 -1.83 6.16
N LEU A 68 4.22 -0.81 5.92
CA LEU A 68 5.66 -0.98 5.88
C LEU A 68 6.19 -1.29 7.29
N ARG A 69 7.15 -2.20 7.38
CA ARG A 69 7.88 -2.47 8.63
C ARG A 69 8.68 -1.24 9.04
N ASN A 70 8.70 -0.95 10.33
CA ASN A 70 9.47 0.12 10.93
C ASN A 70 9.85 -0.26 12.38
N GLU A 71 10.55 0.61 13.08
CA GLU A 71 11.00 0.36 14.46
C GLU A 71 9.85 0.04 15.42
N PHE A 72 8.70 0.70 15.27
CA PHE A 72 7.51 0.41 16.07
C PHE A 72 7.03 -1.03 15.87
N SER A 73 6.91 -1.47 14.61
CA SER A 73 6.46 -2.82 14.31
C SER A 73 7.46 -3.89 14.76
N GLU A 74 8.76 -3.63 14.66
CA GLU A 74 9.78 -4.56 15.14
C GLU A 74 9.78 -4.66 16.67
N ARG A 75 9.59 -3.53 17.37
CA ARG A 75 9.52 -3.49 18.84
C ARG A 75 8.34 -4.28 19.40
N TRP A 76 7.16 -4.19 18.76
CA TRP A 76 5.92 -4.70 19.31
C TRP A 76 5.45 -6.03 18.70
N ARG A 77 6.09 -6.51 17.66
CA ARG A 77 5.74 -7.77 17.01
C ARG A 77 5.80 -8.95 17.98
N GLY A 78 4.70 -9.68 18.11
CA GLY A 78 4.55 -10.78 19.06
C GLY A 78 4.33 -10.33 20.51
N ARG A 79 4.14 -9.03 20.74
CA ARG A 79 3.90 -8.43 22.05
C ARG A 79 2.60 -7.62 22.07
N GLU A 80 1.60 -8.03 21.29
CA GLU A 80 0.35 -7.29 21.10
C GLU A 80 -0.42 -7.11 22.42
N ALA A 81 -0.40 -8.12 23.32
CA ALA A 81 -1.03 -8.03 24.63
C ALA A 81 -0.36 -6.98 25.53
N GLU A 82 0.96 -6.86 25.47
CA GLU A 82 1.71 -5.84 26.22
C GLU A 82 1.47 -4.45 25.62
N LEU A 83 1.45 -4.34 24.28
CA LEU A 83 1.12 -3.09 23.60
C LEU A 83 -0.27 -2.58 24.03
N LEU A 84 -1.26 -3.46 24.19
CA LEU A 84 -2.59 -3.11 24.70
C LEU A 84 -2.54 -2.52 26.12
N GLN A 85 -1.66 -3.04 27.00
CA GLN A 85 -1.49 -2.50 28.35
C GLN A 85 -0.90 -1.07 28.33
N HIS A 86 -0.08 -0.76 27.32
CA HIS A 86 0.55 0.55 27.11
C HIS A 86 -0.16 1.42 26.07
N GLN A 87 -1.39 1.04 25.65
CA GLN A 87 -2.08 1.67 24.51
C GLN A 87 -2.17 3.19 24.61
N ALA A 88 -2.49 3.73 25.78
CA ALA A 88 -2.69 5.18 25.93
C ALA A 88 -1.40 5.97 25.67
N GLU A 89 -0.27 5.47 26.16
CA GLU A 89 1.05 6.06 25.97
C GLU A 89 1.51 5.94 24.52
N GLU A 90 1.44 4.72 23.97
CA GLU A 90 1.88 4.45 22.61
C GLU A 90 1.00 5.12 21.55
N ALA A 91 -0.31 5.30 21.83
CA ALA A 91 -1.17 6.09 20.97
C ALA A 91 -0.78 7.58 20.95
N SER A 92 -0.45 8.15 22.10
CA SER A 92 0.04 9.53 22.17
C SER A 92 1.37 9.72 21.46
N ARG A 93 2.27 8.74 21.58
CA ARG A 93 3.54 8.70 20.85
C ARG A 93 3.33 8.59 19.35
N TYR A 94 2.44 7.70 18.92
CA TYR A 94 2.05 7.51 17.52
C TYR A 94 1.48 8.79 16.89
N ASP A 95 0.56 9.48 17.59
CA ASP A 95 -0.07 10.71 17.09
C ASP A 95 0.95 11.84 16.90
N ARG A 96 1.90 11.99 17.84
CA ARG A 96 3.02 12.94 17.69
C ARG A 96 3.93 12.59 16.54
N ALA A 97 4.31 11.33 16.43
CA ALA A 97 5.17 10.84 15.35
C ALA A 97 4.53 11.06 13.97
N ARG A 98 3.24 10.72 13.83
CA ARG A 98 2.49 10.93 12.60
C ARG A 98 2.45 12.40 12.18
N THR A 99 2.22 13.31 13.13
CA THR A 99 2.19 14.75 12.88
C THR A 99 3.56 15.29 12.49
N ALA A 100 4.62 14.78 13.11
CA ALA A 100 6.01 15.17 12.84
C ALA A 100 6.59 14.52 11.56
N GLY A 101 5.89 13.58 10.93
CA GLY A 101 6.43 12.83 9.79
C GLY A 101 7.46 11.76 10.18
N ASP A 102 7.50 11.36 11.46
CA ASP A 102 8.33 10.26 11.94
C ASP A 102 7.66 8.90 11.64
N PHE A 103 8.03 8.29 10.51
CA PHE A 103 7.54 7.00 10.08
C PHE A 103 8.43 5.82 10.53
N ASP A 104 9.38 6.03 11.43
CA ASP A 104 9.99 4.96 12.22
C ASP A 104 9.06 4.54 13.37
N THR A 105 8.17 5.46 13.77
CA THR A 105 7.12 5.23 14.77
C THR A 105 5.72 5.12 14.15
N ALA A 106 5.34 6.02 13.24
CA ALA A 106 4.03 6.03 12.63
C ALA A 106 3.91 5.04 11.46
N ALA A 107 2.68 4.60 11.16
CA ALA A 107 2.41 3.66 10.07
C ALA A 107 2.47 4.32 8.69
N VAL A 108 3.07 3.62 7.74
CA VAL A 108 2.85 3.83 6.31
C VAL A 108 2.04 2.65 5.78
N ILE A 109 0.77 2.89 5.47
CA ILE A 109 -0.13 1.87 4.94
C ILE A 109 0.24 1.59 3.48
N ALA A 110 0.62 0.34 3.18
CA ALA A 110 1.03 -0.07 1.85
C ALA A 110 0.70 -1.54 1.59
N GLY A 111 0.26 -1.84 0.37
CA GLY A 111 0.09 -3.22 -0.10
C GLY A 111 1.42 -3.87 -0.51
N GLU A 112 1.42 -5.19 -0.69
CA GLU A 112 2.61 -5.96 -1.11
C GLU A 112 3.15 -5.53 -2.49
N GLY A 113 2.28 -5.03 -3.38
CA GLY A 113 2.68 -4.53 -4.69
C GLY A 113 3.45 -3.20 -4.66
N VAL A 114 3.97 -2.79 -3.51
CA VAL A 114 4.75 -1.54 -3.34
C VAL A 114 5.98 -1.49 -4.24
N ASP A 115 6.60 -2.63 -4.57
CA ASP A 115 7.73 -2.75 -5.51
C ASP A 115 7.46 -2.15 -6.90
N MET A 116 6.19 -2.05 -7.28
CA MET A 116 5.79 -1.48 -8.58
C MET A 116 5.68 0.04 -8.56
N ILE A 117 6.01 0.70 -7.44
CA ILE A 117 5.87 2.15 -7.25
C ILE A 117 7.26 2.75 -7.13
N SER A 118 7.70 3.46 -8.16
CA SER A 118 9.05 4.04 -8.26
C SER A 118 9.08 5.57 -8.32
N ASP A 119 7.91 6.23 -8.30
CA ASP A 119 7.81 7.68 -8.45
C ASP A 119 6.58 8.27 -7.74
N ILE A 120 6.52 9.60 -7.65
CA ILE A 120 5.42 10.37 -7.04
C ILE A 120 4.88 11.37 -8.09
N PRO A 121 4.22 10.91 -9.15
CA PRO A 121 3.69 11.77 -10.20
C PRO A 121 2.34 12.38 -9.81
N PRO A 122 1.80 13.30 -10.64
CA PRO A 122 0.40 13.67 -10.55
C PRO A 122 -0.54 12.47 -10.70
N ALA A 123 -1.67 12.49 -9.98
CA ALA A 123 -2.65 11.38 -10.02
C ALA A 123 -3.21 11.15 -11.44
N ALA A 124 -3.44 12.21 -12.20
CA ALA A 124 -3.88 12.12 -13.59
C ALA A 124 -2.90 11.35 -14.48
N GLU A 125 -1.60 11.50 -14.23
CA GLU A 125 -0.55 10.77 -14.96
C GLU A 125 -0.59 9.27 -14.63
N VAL A 126 -0.84 8.90 -13.36
CA VAL A 126 -1.01 7.50 -12.96
C VAL A 126 -2.16 6.86 -13.72
N VAL A 127 -3.33 7.53 -13.80
CA VAL A 127 -4.49 7.05 -14.56
C VAL A 127 -4.12 6.86 -16.03
N THR A 128 -3.52 7.86 -16.63
CA THR A 128 -3.16 7.84 -18.05
C THR A 128 -2.19 6.69 -18.38
N ARG A 129 -1.14 6.51 -17.57
CA ARG A 129 -0.15 5.43 -17.71
C ARG A 129 -0.83 4.06 -17.56
N MET A 130 -1.68 3.88 -16.54
CA MET A 130 -2.37 2.62 -16.28
C MET A 130 -3.32 2.24 -17.42
N VAL A 131 -4.12 3.19 -17.90
CA VAL A 131 -5.06 2.94 -19.00
C VAL A 131 -4.33 2.65 -20.29
N LYS A 132 -3.33 3.46 -20.66
CA LYS A 132 -2.52 3.26 -21.87
C LYS A 132 -1.86 1.88 -21.89
N GLU A 133 -1.22 1.48 -20.80
CA GLU A 133 -0.57 0.17 -20.70
C GLU A 133 -1.58 -0.97 -20.80
N ALA A 134 -2.71 -0.88 -20.08
CA ALA A 134 -3.77 -1.89 -20.13
C ALA A 134 -4.34 -2.03 -21.54
N THR A 135 -4.67 -0.92 -22.20
CA THR A 135 -5.18 -0.91 -23.58
C THR A 135 -4.19 -1.57 -24.55
N THR A 136 -2.90 -1.25 -24.44
CA THR A 136 -1.85 -1.85 -25.29
C THR A 136 -1.76 -3.36 -25.09
N LEU A 137 -1.83 -3.81 -23.83
CA LEU A 137 -1.77 -5.24 -23.50
C LEU A 137 -2.99 -6.00 -24.03
N LEU A 138 -4.18 -5.46 -23.82
CA LEU A 138 -5.43 -6.07 -24.27
C LEU A 138 -5.51 -6.14 -25.80
N ALA A 139 -5.17 -5.07 -26.51
CA ALA A 139 -5.15 -5.03 -27.97
C ALA A 139 -4.09 -5.97 -28.57
N GLY A 140 -2.95 -6.16 -27.90
CA GLY A 140 -1.88 -7.04 -28.35
C GLY A 140 -2.04 -8.52 -27.97
N ALA A 141 -3.05 -8.87 -27.19
CA ALA A 141 -3.20 -10.24 -26.68
C ALA A 141 -3.43 -11.27 -27.80
N SER A 142 -4.31 -10.97 -28.76
CA SER A 142 -4.61 -11.85 -29.90
C SER A 142 -3.38 -12.13 -30.77
N ASN A 143 -2.48 -11.18 -30.92
CA ASN A 143 -1.29 -11.32 -31.74
C ASN A 143 -0.17 -12.14 -31.04
N ARG A 144 -0.18 -12.24 -29.73
CA ARG A 144 0.85 -12.95 -28.95
C ARG A 144 0.56 -14.44 -28.80
N TYR A 145 -0.69 -14.84 -28.98
CA TYR A 145 -1.16 -16.20 -28.71
C TYR A 145 -1.91 -16.81 -29.90
N GLN A 146 -1.47 -16.48 -31.15
CA GLN A 146 -1.95 -17.21 -32.32
C GLN A 146 -1.47 -18.63 -32.21
N VAL A 147 -2.39 -19.56 -31.94
CA VAL A 147 -2.14 -20.98 -32.12
C VAL A 147 -2.15 -21.21 -33.62
N SER A 148 -1.01 -21.66 -34.22
CA SER A 148 -0.99 -22.14 -35.59
C SER A 148 -1.91 -23.35 -35.64
N GLU A 149 -3.04 -23.22 -36.33
CA GLU A 149 -3.83 -24.38 -36.73
C GLU A 149 -3.00 -25.21 -37.70
N ASN A 150 -2.46 -26.33 -37.23
CA ASN A 150 -1.88 -27.39 -38.07
C ASN A 150 -2.95 -28.42 -38.32
#